data_9cca1ed313e7556ed9c6e6c25ae498c4
#
_entry.id   9cca1ed313e7556ed9c6e6c25ae498c4
#
_cell.length_a   1.000
_cell.length_b   1.000
_cell.length_c   1.000
_cell.angle_alpha   90.00
_cell.angle_beta   90.00
_cell.angle_gamma   90.00
#
_symmetry.space_group_name_H-M   'P 1'
#
loop_
_entity.id
_entity.type
_entity.pdbx_description
1 polymer ?
#
loop_
_entity_poly.entity_id
_entity_poly.type
_entity_poly.pdbx_seq_one_letter_code
_entity_poly.pdbx_strand_id
1 'polypeptide(L)'
;FTYIFWPYLWIDPINNLIDFFTVIRAETPAMQNFYLGNYIFSKNIPWHYEIVWIFITSPISVLMFFIIGYFFKIISISKNLMDVENQHHKFWYNKKQFISFYFFSALTLTFVIKLKFGVMYGGWRQIYYLYPLIIFFGLLGIEYLINRLNKKKVSIMIFILIIFELIYLASWNFKNHPFQFVYFNPIFKSQTKNKFDLDYWGISNKFILQKILKINKNQPFKVATISFTNLDDSLRVLPLNEKEKISIVYSVDQADYVINNYMKKWSYTDGQENLANDFKVVYNLIIDENIINTVYGRK
;
A
#
# COMPACT_ATOMS: atom_id res chain seq x y z
N PHE A 1 -7.73 -24.05 13.61
CA PHE A 1 -7.74 -22.66 14.10
C PHE A 1 -8.61 -21.78 13.21
N THR A 2 -8.42 -21.72 11.89
CA THR A 2 -9.20 -20.88 10.97
C THR A 2 -10.70 -21.06 11.12
N TYR A 3 -11.18 -22.31 11.20
CA TYR A 3 -12.60 -22.62 11.38
C TYR A 3 -13.20 -21.97 12.65
N ILE A 4 -12.47 -22.00 13.77
CA ILE A 4 -12.95 -21.45 15.06
C ILE A 4 -13.19 -19.93 14.97
N PHE A 5 -12.31 -19.21 14.25
CA PHE A 5 -12.36 -17.74 14.16
C PHE A 5 -13.04 -17.21 12.90
N TRP A 6 -13.65 -18.10 12.09
CA TRP A 6 -14.34 -17.72 10.86
C TRP A 6 -15.80 -18.17 10.87
N PRO A 7 -16.70 -17.38 11.47
CA PRO A 7 -18.12 -17.73 11.64
C PRO A 7 -18.83 -18.12 10.34
N TYR A 8 -18.44 -17.57 9.21
CA TYR A 8 -18.98 -17.91 7.90
C TYR A 8 -18.90 -19.40 7.58
N LEU A 9 -17.89 -20.10 8.07
CA LEU A 9 -17.71 -21.55 7.86
C LEU A 9 -18.53 -22.42 8.82
N TRP A 10 -19.18 -21.86 9.86
CA TRP A 10 -19.80 -22.68 10.91
C TRP A 10 -21.06 -23.41 10.46
N ILE A 11 -21.84 -22.81 9.55
CA ILE A 11 -23.12 -23.38 9.10
C ILE A 11 -22.88 -24.49 8.08
N ASP A 12 -22.09 -24.22 7.04
CA ASP A 12 -21.75 -25.17 5.96
C ASP A 12 -20.28 -24.96 5.55
N PRO A 13 -19.33 -25.66 6.20
CA PRO A 13 -17.91 -25.39 6.00
C PRO A 13 -17.41 -25.66 4.57
N ILE A 14 -17.95 -26.67 3.91
CA ILE A 14 -17.47 -27.08 2.58
C ILE A 14 -18.02 -26.15 1.51
N ASN A 15 -19.33 -25.97 1.45
CA ASN A 15 -19.94 -25.12 0.44
C ASN A 15 -19.54 -23.65 0.65
N ASN A 16 -19.53 -23.14 1.87
CA ASN A 16 -19.09 -21.78 2.16
C ASN A 16 -17.60 -21.56 1.83
N LEU A 17 -16.76 -22.57 1.95
CA LEU A 17 -15.37 -22.48 1.49
C LEU A 17 -15.27 -22.43 -0.04
N ILE A 18 -16.05 -23.24 -0.73
CA ILE A 18 -16.13 -23.24 -2.21
C ILE A 18 -16.66 -21.89 -2.69
N ASP A 19 -17.75 -21.41 -2.10
CA ASP A 19 -18.36 -20.12 -2.43
C ASP A 19 -17.38 -18.96 -2.19
N PHE A 20 -16.64 -18.98 -1.09
CA PHE A 20 -15.60 -17.98 -0.82
C PHE A 20 -14.58 -17.90 -1.96
N PHE A 21 -14.08 -19.04 -2.46
CA PHE A 21 -13.12 -19.04 -3.57
C PHE A 21 -13.76 -18.65 -4.92
N THR A 22 -15.04 -18.96 -5.13
CA THR A 22 -15.76 -18.55 -6.35
C THR A 22 -16.03 -17.06 -6.36
N VAL A 23 -16.46 -16.48 -5.23
CA VAL A 23 -16.70 -15.05 -5.08
C VAL A 23 -15.40 -14.26 -5.26
N ILE A 24 -14.30 -14.69 -4.63
CA ILE A 24 -12.99 -14.02 -4.83
C ILE A 24 -12.56 -14.00 -6.29
N ARG A 25 -12.93 -15.03 -7.08
CA ARG A 25 -12.62 -15.08 -8.52
C ARG A 25 -13.57 -14.23 -9.36
N ALA A 26 -14.83 -14.15 -8.98
CA ALA A 26 -15.88 -13.49 -9.75
C ALA A 26 -15.90 -11.97 -9.53
N GLU A 27 -15.76 -11.54 -8.29
CA GLU A 27 -15.75 -10.12 -7.92
C GLU A 27 -14.37 -9.48 -8.12
N THR A 28 -14.00 -9.34 -9.37
CA THR A 28 -12.87 -8.49 -9.73
C THR A 28 -13.38 -7.06 -9.86
N PRO A 29 -13.14 -6.17 -8.90
CA PRO A 29 -13.57 -4.79 -9.05
C PRO A 29 -12.88 -4.23 -10.31
N ALA A 30 -13.68 -3.65 -11.21
CA ALA A 30 -13.18 -2.95 -12.39
C ALA A 30 -12.62 -1.59 -11.96
N MET A 31 -11.59 -1.61 -11.08
CA MET A 31 -10.95 -0.40 -10.58
C MET A 31 -9.79 -0.01 -11.47
N GLN A 32 -9.61 1.29 -11.65
CA GLN A 32 -8.42 1.85 -12.25
C GLN A 32 -7.41 2.18 -11.14
N ASN A 33 -6.17 1.74 -11.33
CA ASN A 33 -5.05 2.05 -10.45
C ASN A 33 -4.12 3.02 -11.17
N PHE A 34 -3.64 4.03 -10.48
CA PHE A 34 -2.62 4.92 -11.00
C PHE A 34 -1.25 4.36 -10.64
N TYR A 35 -0.56 3.84 -11.65
CA TYR A 35 0.69 3.11 -11.47
C TYR A 35 1.72 3.53 -12.52
N LEU A 36 2.90 3.95 -12.06
CA LEU A 36 3.99 4.47 -12.90
C LEU A 36 3.55 5.60 -13.86
N GLY A 37 2.60 6.44 -13.40
CA GLY A 37 2.09 7.57 -14.18
C GLY A 37 0.96 7.24 -15.15
N ASN A 38 0.48 5.99 -15.20
CA ASN A 38 -0.60 5.54 -16.06
C ASN A 38 -1.77 4.96 -15.27
N TYR A 39 -2.99 5.16 -15.77
CA TYR A 39 -4.16 4.48 -15.22
C TYR A 39 -4.31 3.10 -15.87
N ILE A 40 -4.29 2.06 -15.04
CA ILE A 40 -4.34 0.65 -15.46
C ILE A 40 -5.49 -0.03 -14.73
N PHE A 41 -6.33 -0.76 -15.45
CA PHE A 41 -7.39 -1.57 -14.84
C PHE A 41 -6.81 -2.72 -14.02
N SER A 42 -7.46 -3.06 -12.89
CA SER A 42 -7.04 -4.14 -11.99
C SER A 42 -6.81 -5.48 -12.69
N LYS A 43 -7.54 -5.74 -13.78
CA LYS A 43 -7.38 -6.95 -14.61
C LYS A 43 -6.10 -6.96 -15.46
N ASN A 44 -5.54 -5.79 -15.77
CA ASN A 44 -4.41 -5.61 -16.68
C ASN A 44 -3.14 -5.18 -15.94
N ILE A 45 -3.13 -5.24 -14.62
CA ILE A 45 -1.97 -4.86 -13.81
C ILE A 45 -0.78 -5.79 -14.13
N PRO A 46 0.41 -5.22 -14.37
CA PRO A 46 1.59 -6.00 -14.65
C PRO A 46 2.04 -6.83 -13.44
N TRP A 47 2.66 -7.97 -13.68
CA TRP A 47 3.13 -8.91 -12.66
C TRP A 47 4.05 -8.29 -11.60
N HIS A 48 4.80 -7.26 -11.96
CA HIS A 48 5.74 -6.59 -11.05
C HIS A 48 5.09 -5.55 -10.12
N TYR A 49 3.78 -5.32 -10.21
CA TYR A 49 3.07 -4.26 -9.48
C TYR A 49 3.31 -4.32 -7.96
N GLU A 50 3.03 -5.45 -7.32
CA GLU A 50 3.18 -5.59 -5.87
C GLU A 50 4.66 -5.56 -5.46
N ILE A 51 5.54 -6.11 -6.29
CA ILE A 51 7.00 -6.08 -6.06
C ILE A 51 7.50 -4.63 -6.03
N VAL A 52 7.11 -3.83 -7.02
CA VAL A 52 7.47 -2.41 -7.07
C VAL A 52 6.93 -1.67 -5.84
N TRP A 53 5.66 -1.89 -5.47
CA TRP A 53 5.08 -1.28 -4.28
C TRP A 53 5.84 -1.64 -2.99
N ILE A 54 6.21 -2.91 -2.80
CA ILE A 54 7.04 -3.33 -1.67
C ILE A 54 8.37 -2.58 -1.66
N PHE A 55 9.04 -2.50 -2.82
CA PHE A 55 10.34 -1.85 -2.92
C PHE A 55 10.30 -0.34 -2.66
N ILE A 56 9.27 0.36 -3.12
CA ILE A 56 9.20 1.83 -2.94
C ILE A 56 8.66 2.25 -1.58
N THR A 57 7.92 1.38 -0.87
CA THR A 57 7.29 1.73 0.41
C THR A 57 7.93 1.07 1.64
N SER A 58 8.79 0.08 1.46
CA SER A 58 9.48 -0.53 2.60
C SER A 58 10.74 0.25 3.01
N PRO A 59 11.12 0.22 4.30
CA PRO A 59 12.37 0.80 4.76
C PRO A 59 13.58 0.19 4.06
N ILE A 60 14.61 1.00 3.82
CA ILE A 60 15.79 0.59 3.03
C ILE A 60 16.55 -0.55 3.71
N SER A 61 16.74 -0.48 5.03
CA SER A 61 17.43 -1.53 5.77
C SER A 61 16.68 -2.86 5.70
N VAL A 62 15.34 -2.83 5.77
CA VAL A 62 14.51 -4.03 5.65
C VAL A 62 14.71 -4.68 4.28
N LEU A 63 14.66 -3.89 3.21
CA LEU A 63 14.88 -4.39 1.84
C LEU A 63 16.29 -4.97 1.66
N MET A 64 17.31 -4.25 2.10
CA MET A 64 18.70 -4.67 1.97
C MET A 64 18.96 -5.99 2.69
N PHE A 65 18.55 -6.10 3.95
CA PHE A 65 18.75 -7.32 4.72
C PHE A 65 17.86 -8.46 4.24
N PHE A 66 16.63 -8.16 3.77
CA PHE A 66 15.75 -9.14 3.15
C PHE A 66 16.40 -9.78 1.92
N ILE A 67 16.92 -8.97 1.00
CA ILE A 67 17.59 -9.46 -0.21
C ILE A 67 18.75 -10.38 0.17
N ILE A 68 19.62 -9.95 1.09
CA ILE A 68 20.76 -10.74 1.54
C ILE A 68 20.31 -12.07 2.15
N GLY A 69 19.34 -12.02 3.08
CA GLY A 69 18.86 -13.21 3.79
C GLY A 69 18.11 -14.18 2.89
N TYR A 70 17.29 -13.66 1.98
CA TYR A 70 16.53 -14.48 1.05
C TYR A 70 17.44 -15.22 0.06
N PHE A 71 18.39 -14.52 -0.59
CA PHE A 71 19.36 -15.14 -1.49
C PHE A 71 20.32 -16.10 -0.79
N PHE A 72 20.80 -15.72 0.41
CA PHE A 72 21.58 -16.65 1.23
C PHE A 72 20.82 -17.95 1.49
N LYS A 73 19.49 -17.82 1.78
CA LYS A 73 18.66 -18.98 2.07
C LYS A 73 18.41 -19.85 0.83
N ILE A 74 18.20 -19.25 -0.34
CA ILE A 74 18.14 -19.99 -1.61
C ILE A 74 19.39 -20.85 -1.78
N ILE A 75 20.57 -20.25 -1.67
CA ILE A 75 21.84 -20.95 -1.84
C ILE A 75 22.01 -22.08 -0.80
N SER A 76 21.66 -21.80 0.45
CA SER A 76 21.75 -22.79 1.53
C SER A 76 20.80 -23.97 1.32
N ILE A 77 19.54 -23.72 0.93
CA ILE A 77 18.54 -24.76 0.66
C ILE A 77 18.98 -25.58 -0.56
N SER A 78 19.39 -24.92 -1.66
CA SER A 78 19.84 -25.63 -2.88
C SER A 78 21.02 -26.55 -2.61
N LYS A 79 22.04 -26.09 -1.87
CA LYS A 79 23.19 -26.92 -1.50
C LYS A 79 22.76 -28.13 -0.68
N ASN A 80 21.91 -27.93 0.34
CA ASN A 80 21.48 -29.01 1.22
C ASN A 80 20.56 -30.03 0.52
N LEU A 81 19.81 -29.63 -0.50
CA LEU A 81 18.96 -30.53 -1.27
C LEU A 81 19.76 -31.33 -2.34
N MET A 82 20.85 -30.74 -2.85
CA MET A 82 21.70 -31.40 -3.85
C MET A 82 22.79 -32.28 -3.25
N ASP A 83 23.09 -32.15 -1.98
CA ASP A 83 24.08 -32.97 -1.27
C ASP A 83 23.45 -34.29 -0.84
N VAL A 84 23.37 -35.22 -1.77
CA VAL A 84 22.66 -36.52 -1.64
C VAL A 84 23.42 -37.49 -0.73
N GLU A 85 24.75 -37.40 -0.65
CA GLU A 85 25.53 -38.46 -0.03
C GLU A 85 25.64 -38.39 1.51
N ASN A 86 25.66 -37.22 2.14
CA ASN A 86 26.03 -37.14 3.56
C ASN A 86 25.12 -36.31 4.47
N GLN A 87 24.20 -35.50 3.97
CA GLN A 87 23.51 -34.51 4.79
C GLN A 87 21.98 -34.47 4.69
N HIS A 88 21.37 -35.31 3.86
CA HIS A 88 19.93 -35.33 3.62
C HIS A 88 19.10 -35.46 4.91
N HIS A 89 19.55 -36.33 5.82
CA HIS A 89 18.87 -36.50 7.11
C HIS A 89 19.03 -35.28 8.02
N LYS A 90 20.17 -34.58 7.99
CA LYS A 90 20.42 -33.43 8.88
C LYS A 90 19.55 -32.21 8.54
N PHE A 91 19.20 -31.99 7.27
CA PHE A 91 18.32 -30.90 6.87
C PHE A 91 16.93 -31.01 7.50
N TRP A 92 16.31 -32.18 7.38
CA TRP A 92 14.94 -32.41 7.86
C TRP A 92 14.86 -32.50 9.39
N TYR A 93 15.90 -32.97 10.04
CA TYR A 93 15.98 -33.06 11.50
C TYR A 93 16.44 -31.76 12.18
N ASN A 94 17.01 -30.82 11.42
CA ASN A 94 17.38 -29.51 11.97
C ASN A 94 16.17 -28.57 11.98
N LYS A 95 15.56 -28.40 13.17
CA LYS A 95 14.37 -27.58 13.37
C LYS A 95 14.51 -26.16 12.77
N LYS A 96 15.67 -25.50 12.92
CA LYS A 96 15.92 -24.14 12.40
C LYS A 96 15.91 -24.12 10.86
N GLN A 97 16.50 -25.12 10.23
CA GLN A 97 16.52 -25.22 8.76
C GLN A 97 15.14 -25.55 8.21
N PHE A 98 14.42 -26.47 8.86
CA PHE A 98 13.06 -26.84 8.47
C PHE A 98 12.09 -25.65 8.58
N ILE A 99 12.11 -24.91 9.69
CA ILE A 99 11.28 -23.70 9.87
C ILE A 99 11.61 -22.65 8.80
N SER A 100 12.90 -22.43 8.52
CA SER A 100 13.31 -21.48 7.48
C SER A 100 12.84 -21.90 6.08
N PHE A 101 12.87 -23.21 5.78
CA PHE A 101 12.36 -23.75 4.52
C PHE A 101 10.84 -23.58 4.41
N TYR A 102 10.11 -23.84 5.48
CA TYR A 102 8.66 -23.64 5.55
C TYR A 102 8.29 -22.17 5.23
N PHE A 103 8.93 -21.22 5.89
CA PHE A 103 8.68 -19.80 5.64
C PHE A 103 9.14 -19.36 4.25
N PHE A 104 10.24 -19.90 3.75
CA PHE A 104 10.68 -19.67 2.37
C PHE A 104 9.63 -20.13 1.36
N SER A 105 9.12 -21.35 1.53
CA SER A 105 8.07 -21.89 0.67
C SER A 105 6.77 -21.08 0.79
N ALA A 106 6.36 -20.70 1.99
CA ALA A 106 5.17 -19.89 2.22
C ALA A 106 5.28 -18.53 1.51
N LEU A 107 6.41 -17.84 1.63
CA LEU A 107 6.63 -16.56 0.95
C LEU A 107 6.62 -16.72 -0.58
N THR A 108 7.44 -17.64 -1.08
CA THR A 108 7.64 -17.83 -2.52
C THR A 108 6.37 -18.31 -3.21
N LEU A 109 5.68 -19.32 -2.66
CA LEU A 109 4.44 -19.85 -3.24
C LEU A 109 3.33 -18.81 -3.24
N THR A 110 3.20 -18.04 -2.16
CA THR A 110 2.20 -16.96 -2.11
C THR A 110 2.43 -15.92 -3.19
N PHE A 111 3.67 -15.49 -3.38
CA PHE A 111 4.00 -14.57 -4.48
C PHE A 111 3.68 -15.18 -5.85
N VAL A 112 4.10 -16.43 -6.12
CA VAL A 112 3.83 -17.10 -7.40
C VAL A 112 2.33 -17.23 -7.66
N ILE A 113 1.57 -17.66 -6.67
CA ILE A 113 0.11 -17.79 -6.78
C ILE A 113 -0.52 -16.42 -7.05
N LYS A 114 -0.10 -15.40 -6.33
CA LYS A 114 -0.65 -14.05 -6.49
C LYS A 114 -0.31 -13.44 -7.85
N LEU A 115 0.92 -13.59 -8.32
CA LEU A 115 1.35 -13.13 -9.65
C LEU A 115 0.55 -13.80 -10.79
N LYS A 116 0.13 -15.05 -10.62
CA LYS A 116 -0.60 -15.80 -11.65
C LYS A 116 -2.12 -15.59 -11.60
N PHE A 117 -2.70 -15.49 -10.41
CA PHE A 117 -4.15 -15.55 -10.20
C PHE A 117 -4.73 -14.33 -9.48
N GLY A 118 -3.89 -13.42 -9.01
CA GLY A 118 -4.32 -12.31 -8.18
C GLY A 118 -4.84 -11.14 -8.97
N VAL A 119 -5.96 -10.59 -8.53
CA VAL A 119 -6.39 -9.25 -8.88
C VAL A 119 -5.72 -8.29 -7.93
N MET A 120 -5.09 -7.27 -8.47
CA MET A 120 -4.26 -6.33 -7.70
C MET A 120 -4.85 -4.92 -7.77
N TYR A 121 -4.97 -4.25 -6.63
CA TYR A 121 -5.37 -2.85 -6.55
C TYR A 121 -5.03 -2.25 -5.17
N GLY A 122 -4.87 -0.93 -5.13
CA GLY A 122 -4.62 -0.21 -3.88
C GLY A 122 -3.28 -0.57 -3.23
N GLY A 123 -2.20 -0.64 -4.01
CA GLY A 123 -0.87 -1.02 -3.54
C GLY A 123 -0.76 -2.52 -3.24
N TRP A 124 0.14 -2.88 -2.36
CA TRP A 124 0.38 -4.28 -1.94
C TRP A 124 -0.37 -4.71 -0.67
N ARG A 125 -1.38 -3.96 -0.27
CA ARG A 125 -2.17 -4.23 0.94
C ARG A 125 -2.76 -5.64 1.00
N GLN A 126 -3.07 -6.24 -0.15
CA GLN A 126 -3.67 -7.57 -0.22
C GLN A 126 -2.71 -8.70 0.17
N ILE A 127 -1.39 -8.43 0.12
CA ILE A 127 -0.35 -9.37 0.53
C ILE A 127 0.46 -8.84 1.72
N TYR A 128 -0.02 -7.82 2.41
CA TYR A 128 0.69 -7.22 3.55
C TYR A 128 0.99 -8.21 4.67
N TYR A 129 0.21 -9.28 4.78
CA TYR A 129 0.48 -10.40 5.70
C TYR A 129 1.80 -11.13 5.42
N LEU A 130 2.43 -10.91 4.27
CA LEU A 130 3.78 -11.41 3.97
C LEU A 130 4.89 -10.56 4.57
N TYR A 131 4.59 -9.35 5.05
CA TYR A 131 5.61 -8.45 5.59
C TYR A 131 6.39 -9.04 6.77
N PRO A 132 5.77 -9.76 7.74
CA PRO A 132 6.50 -10.47 8.77
C PRO A 132 7.52 -11.49 8.22
N LEU A 133 7.22 -12.14 7.10
CA LEU A 133 8.17 -13.06 6.44
C LEU A 133 9.33 -12.31 5.79
N ILE A 134 9.06 -11.15 5.21
CA ILE A 134 10.12 -10.26 4.67
C ILE A 134 11.08 -9.85 5.81
N ILE A 135 10.53 -9.45 6.96
CA ILE A 135 11.33 -9.12 8.15
C ILE A 135 12.12 -10.34 8.65
N PHE A 136 11.49 -11.52 8.70
CA PHE A 136 12.16 -12.76 9.12
C PHE A 136 13.39 -13.05 8.26
N PHE A 137 13.29 -12.96 6.93
CA PHE A 137 14.43 -13.13 6.05
C PHE A 137 15.45 -11.99 6.20
N GLY A 138 15.02 -10.78 6.50
CA GLY A 138 15.88 -9.67 6.86
C GLY A 138 16.74 -9.99 8.08
N LEU A 139 16.15 -10.57 9.14
CA LEU A 139 16.88 -11.01 10.33
C LEU A 139 17.88 -12.12 10.01
N LEU A 140 17.55 -13.08 9.15
CA LEU A 140 18.49 -14.09 8.67
C LEU A 140 19.66 -13.46 7.87
N GLY A 141 19.39 -12.40 7.12
CA GLY A 141 20.43 -11.62 6.42
C GLY A 141 21.39 -10.94 7.38
N ILE A 142 20.87 -10.33 8.45
CA ILE A 142 21.68 -9.75 9.52
C ILE A 142 22.53 -10.82 10.21
N GLU A 143 21.93 -11.94 10.61
CA GLU A 143 22.63 -13.08 11.21
C GLU A 143 23.77 -13.58 10.30
N TYR A 144 23.49 -13.73 9.02
CA TYR A 144 24.50 -14.14 8.04
C TYR A 144 25.68 -13.18 7.94
N LEU A 145 25.40 -11.87 7.86
CA LEU A 145 26.46 -10.85 7.79
C LEU A 145 27.34 -10.82 9.04
N ILE A 146 26.72 -10.88 10.22
CA ILE A 146 27.44 -10.89 11.50
C ILE A 146 28.35 -12.11 11.59
N ASN A 147 27.84 -13.31 11.27
CA ASN A 147 28.59 -14.55 11.35
C ASN A 147 29.70 -14.62 10.28
N ARG A 148 29.42 -14.13 9.06
CA ARG A 148 30.40 -14.18 7.95
C ARG A 148 31.58 -13.26 8.15
N LEU A 149 31.30 -12.06 8.66
CA LEU A 149 32.32 -11.04 8.83
C LEU A 149 33.02 -11.13 10.20
N ASN A 150 32.37 -11.79 11.15
CA ASN A 150 32.87 -12.07 12.52
C ASN A 150 33.57 -10.85 13.18
N LYS A 151 33.04 -9.63 12.98
CA LYS A 151 33.62 -8.39 13.48
C LYS A 151 32.59 -7.65 14.32
N LYS A 152 32.89 -7.41 15.59
CA LYS A 152 32.07 -6.60 16.51
C LYS A 152 31.68 -5.24 15.89
N LYS A 153 32.59 -4.63 15.15
CA LYS A 153 32.34 -3.35 14.43
C LYS A 153 31.19 -3.43 13.44
N VAL A 154 31.02 -4.58 12.74
CA VAL A 154 29.91 -4.79 11.77
C VAL A 154 28.58 -4.85 12.49
N SER A 155 28.48 -5.56 13.62
CA SER A 155 27.25 -5.62 14.41
C SER A 155 26.85 -4.22 14.91
N ILE A 156 27.83 -3.43 15.39
CA ILE A 156 27.58 -2.06 15.84
C ILE A 156 27.10 -1.20 14.67
N MET A 157 27.75 -1.30 13.50
CA MET A 157 27.36 -0.53 12.32
C MET A 157 25.93 -0.87 11.84
N ILE A 158 25.56 -2.14 11.81
CA ILE A 158 24.20 -2.57 11.46
C ILE A 158 23.19 -1.99 12.47
N PHE A 159 23.51 -2.07 13.77
CA PHE A 159 22.64 -1.52 14.81
C PHE A 159 22.45 -0.01 14.67
N ILE A 160 23.52 0.75 14.44
CA ILE A 160 23.46 2.20 14.21
C ILE A 160 22.61 2.53 12.99
N LEU A 161 22.78 1.80 11.88
CA LEU A 161 21.99 1.98 10.65
C LEU A 161 20.50 1.78 10.91
N ILE A 162 20.13 0.71 11.61
CA ILE A 162 18.72 0.43 11.94
C ILE A 162 18.14 1.52 12.85
N ILE A 163 18.86 1.93 13.89
CA ILE A 163 18.43 3.00 14.81
C ILE A 163 18.24 4.33 14.07
N PHE A 164 19.19 4.69 13.21
CA PHE A 164 19.09 5.91 12.42
C PHE A 164 17.84 5.90 11.50
N GLU A 165 17.58 4.76 10.83
CA GLU A 165 16.39 4.62 9.99
C GLU A 165 15.10 4.67 10.82
N LEU A 166 15.05 4.04 12.00
CA LEU A 166 13.90 4.11 12.89
C LEU A 166 13.60 5.53 13.36
N ILE A 167 14.63 6.32 13.69
CA ILE A 167 14.48 7.73 14.07
C ILE A 167 13.95 8.54 12.86
N TYR A 168 14.50 8.30 11.67
CA TYR A 168 14.01 8.92 10.44
C TYR A 168 12.54 8.61 10.18
N LEU A 169 12.14 7.33 10.25
CA LEU A 169 10.75 6.88 10.05
C LEU A 169 9.80 7.47 11.09
N ALA A 170 10.21 7.49 12.36
CA ALA A 170 9.42 8.09 13.43
C ALA A 170 9.20 9.59 13.16
N SER A 171 10.27 10.32 12.84
CA SER A 171 10.20 11.75 12.51
C SER A 171 9.30 12.00 11.30
N TRP A 172 9.45 11.20 10.23
CA TRP A 172 8.63 11.31 9.03
C TRP A 172 7.13 11.06 9.34
N ASN A 173 6.84 10.02 10.14
CA ASN A 173 5.48 9.69 10.54
C ASN A 173 4.82 10.80 11.38
N PHE A 174 5.54 11.37 12.33
CA PHE A 174 5.04 12.50 13.12
C PHE A 174 4.74 13.72 12.25
N LYS A 175 5.65 14.05 11.34
CA LYS A 175 5.53 15.22 10.46
C LYS A 175 4.34 15.11 9.50
N ASN A 176 4.09 13.91 8.97
CA ASN A 176 3.10 13.69 7.92
C ASN A 176 1.80 13.04 8.41
N HIS A 177 1.59 12.91 9.74
CA HIS A 177 0.34 12.39 10.29
C HIS A 177 -0.85 13.28 9.89
N PRO A 178 -1.98 12.69 9.46
CA PRO A 178 -2.33 11.27 9.36
C PRO A 178 -2.07 10.63 7.96
N PHE A 179 -1.17 11.17 7.18
CA PHE A 179 -0.92 10.77 5.79
C PHE A 179 0.25 9.77 5.65
N GLN A 180 0.40 8.83 6.60
CA GLN A 180 1.49 7.85 6.61
C GLN A 180 1.48 6.95 5.36
N PHE A 181 0.32 6.76 4.73
CA PHE A 181 0.16 5.99 3.50
C PHE A 181 0.84 6.63 2.26
N VAL A 182 1.30 7.88 2.37
CA VAL A 182 2.04 8.60 1.30
C VAL A 182 3.55 8.31 1.36
N TYR A 183 4.00 7.49 2.32
CA TYR A 183 5.41 7.23 2.49
C TYR A 183 6.01 6.49 1.29
N PHE A 184 7.06 7.09 0.73
CA PHE A 184 8.01 6.42 -0.16
C PHE A 184 9.41 6.48 0.47
N ASN A 185 10.18 5.41 0.34
CA ASN A 185 11.53 5.43 0.88
C ASN A 185 12.43 6.42 0.11
N PRO A 186 13.45 6.98 0.76
CA PRO A 186 14.25 8.06 0.19
C PRO A 186 14.93 7.76 -1.15
N ILE A 187 15.23 6.47 -1.45
CA ILE A 187 15.88 6.06 -2.70
C ILE A 187 14.95 6.30 -3.89
N PHE A 188 13.65 6.00 -3.73
CA PHE A 188 12.69 6.03 -4.84
C PHE A 188 11.78 7.26 -4.83
N LYS A 189 11.87 8.13 -3.82
CA LYS A 189 10.98 9.28 -3.63
C LYS A 189 10.86 10.17 -4.88
N SER A 190 11.96 10.49 -5.54
CA SER A 190 11.95 11.34 -6.74
C SER A 190 11.30 10.66 -7.95
N GLN A 191 11.48 9.34 -8.09
CA GLN A 191 10.92 8.55 -9.17
C GLN A 191 9.42 8.26 -8.99
N THR A 192 8.93 8.29 -7.76
CA THR A 192 7.53 7.97 -7.42
C THR A 192 6.62 9.19 -7.44
N LYS A 193 7.16 10.38 -7.47
CA LYS A 193 6.42 11.64 -7.39
C LYS A 193 5.28 11.70 -8.41
N ASN A 194 4.05 11.81 -7.90
CA ASN A 194 2.80 11.89 -8.68
C ASN A 194 2.64 10.76 -9.72
N LYS A 195 3.10 9.54 -9.42
CA LYS A 195 3.01 8.39 -10.33
C LYS A 195 2.25 7.20 -9.76
N PHE A 196 1.74 7.31 -8.54
CA PHE A 196 1.07 6.21 -7.83
C PHE A 196 -0.21 6.67 -7.15
N ASP A 197 -1.14 5.75 -6.93
CA ASP A 197 -2.31 5.98 -6.08
C ASP A 197 -1.87 6.23 -4.64
N LEU A 198 -2.33 7.31 -4.03
CA LEU A 198 -1.92 7.65 -2.68
C LEU A 198 -3.08 7.69 -1.68
N ASP A 199 -4.24 8.20 -2.06
CA ASP A 199 -5.34 8.40 -1.11
C ASP A 199 -6.54 7.48 -1.39
N TYR A 200 -6.29 6.18 -1.42
CA TYR A 200 -7.30 5.15 -1.72
C TYR A 200 -8.57 5.27 -0.84
N TRP A 201 -8.40 5.62 0.42
CA TRP A 201 -9.51 5.72 1.37
C TRP A 201 -10.16 7.11 1.45
N GLY A 202 -9.66 8.09 0.70
CA GLY A 202 -10.18 9.46 0.73
C GLY A 202 -9.96 10.18 2.07
N ILE A 203 -8.90 9.81 2.81
CA ILE A 203 -8.59 10.43 4.10
C ILE A 203 -8.36 11.94 3.94
N SER A 204 -7.77 12.35 2.82
CA SER A 204 -7.53 13.76 2.51
C SER A 204 -8.81 14.58 2.38
N ASN A 205 -9.94 13.98 2.00
CA ASN A 205 -11.19 14.68 1.74
C ASN A 205 -11.68 15.46 2.98
N LYS A 206 -11.59 14.88 4.18
CA LYS A 206 -11.93 15.59 5.42
C LYS A 206 -11.12 16.88 5.59
N PHE A 207 -9.81 16.80 5.38
CA PHE A 207 -8.91 17.96 5.53
C PHE A 207 -9.16 19.01 4.45
N ILE A 208 -9.52 18.56 3.26
CA ILE A 208 -9.88 19.43 2.15
C ILE A 208 -11.19 20.17 2.45
N LEU A 209 -12.24 19.49 2.95
CA LEU A 209 -13.50 20.15 3.34
C LEU A 209 -13.24 21.21 4.41
N GLN A 210 -12.44 20.91 5.41
CA GLN A 210 -12.04 21.89 6.44
C GLN A 210 -11.20 23.04 5.86
N LYS A 211 -10.37 22.78 4.84
CA LYS A 211 -9.61 23.82 4.17
C LYS A 211 -10.49 24.75 3.37
N ILE A 212 -11.48 24.22 2.65
CA ILE A 212 -12.46 25.02 1.90
C ILE A 212 -13.23 25.92 2.87
N LEU A 213 -13.68 25.40 4.03
CA LEU A 213 -14.36 26.20 5.05
C LEU A 213 -13.54 27.41 5.53
N LYS A 214 -12.21 27.27 5.58
CA LYS A 214 -11.30 28.36 5.95
C LYS A 214 -11.06 29.39 4.84
N ILE A 215 -11.09 28.94 3.60
CA ILE A 215 -10.83 29.79 2.41
C ILE A 215 -12.10 30.50 1.98
N ASN A 216 -13.22 29.80 2.00
CA ASN A 216 -14.51 30.35 1.55
C ASN A 216 -15.16 31.22 2.64
N LYS A 217 -15.35 32.48 2.32
CA LYS A 217 -16.05 33.44 3.17
C LYS A 217 -17.58 33.36 3.05
N ASN A 218 -18.06 32.90 1.90
CA ASN A 218 -19.49 32.78 1.58
C ASN A 218 -19.95 31.36 1.92
N GLN A 219 -20.69 31.23 3.04
CA GLN A 219 -21.23 29.95 3.48
C GLN A 219 -22.77 30.03 3.50
N PRO A 220 -23.50 28.94 3.20
CA PRO A 220 -23.02 27.60 2.84
C PRO A 220 -22.50 27.51 1.39
N PHE A 221 -21.74 26.43 1.06
CA PHE A 221 -21.23 26.16 -0.29
C PHE A 221 -21.49 24.72 -0.71
N LYS A 222 -21.50 24.50 -2.03
CA LYS A 222 -21.72 23.21 -2.67
C LYS A 222 -20.40 22.59 -3.12
N VAL A 223 -20.19 21.31 -2.81
CA VAL A 223 -18.97 20.58 -3.18
C VAL A 223 -19.30 19.28 -3.90
N ALA A 224 -18.58 19.01 -4.98
CA ALA A 224 -18.59 17.75 -5.71
C ALA A 224 -17.23 17.08 -5.69
N THR A 225 -17.17 15.80 -6.04
CA THR A 225 -15.92 15.08 -6.31
C THR A 225 -15.95 14.40 -7.65
N ILE A 226 -14.82 14.41 -8.34
CA ILE A 226 -14.57 13.62 -9.56
C ILE A 226 -13.81 12.33 -9.27
N SER A 227 -13.54 12.05 -8.00
CA SER A 227 -12.91 10.82 -7.53
C SER A 227 -13.96 9.77 -7.12
N PHE A 228 -13.57 8.50 -7.06
CA PHE A 228 -14.48 7.46 -6.58
C PHE A 228 -14.73 7.52 -5.06
N THR A 229 -13.86 8.20 -4.33
CA THR A 229 -13.96 8.32 -2.86
C THR A 229 -15.14 9.20 -2.45
N ASN A 230 -16.00 8.66 -1.59
CA ASN A 230 -17.23 9.34 -1.17
C ASN A 230 -16.93 10.50 -0.23
N LEU A 231 -17.54 11.67 -0.50
CA LEU A 231 -17.44 12.84 0.39
C LEU A 231 -18.38 12.76 1.60
N ASP A 232 -19.47 12.00 1.50
CA ASP A 232 -20.44 11.86 2.60
C ASP A 232 -19.80 11.29 3.85
N ASP A 233 -18.91 10.30 3.70
CA ASP A 233 -18.21 9.70 4.85
C ASP A 233 -17.26 10.70 5.49
N SER A 234 -16.60 11.52 4.69
CA SER A 234 -15.74 12.61 5.19
C SER A 234 -16.55 13.72 5.86
N LEU A 235 -17.74 14.02 5.35
CA LEU A 235 -18.66 14.99 5.96
C LEU A 235 -19.18 14.47 7.32
N ARG A 236 -19.51 13.18 7.43
CA ARG A 236 -20.03 12.58 8.68
C ARG A 236 -19.10 12.76 9.88
N VAL A 237 -17.79 12.76 9.67
CA VAL A 237 -16.80 12.89 10.76
C VAL A 237 -16.43 14.34 11.10
N LEU A 238 -17.04 15.35 10.42
CA LEU A 238 -16.87 16.75 10.77
C LEU A 238 -17.75 17.15 11.96
N PRO A 239 -17.37 18.20 12.73
CA PRO A 239 -18.24 18.82 13.73
C PRO A 239 -19.55 19.35 13.12
N LEU A 240 -20.64 19.35 13.89
CA LEU A 240 -21.97 19.77 13.42
C LEU A 240 -21.98 21.19 12.83
N ASN A 241 -21.31 22.12 13.47
CA ASN A 241 -21.21 23.52 13.02
C ASN A 241 -20.41 23.66 11.69
N GLU A 242 -19.59 22.68 11.31
CA GLU A 242 -18.91 22.62 10.04
C GLU A 242 -19.78 21.95 8.95
N LYS A 243 -20.50 20.87 9.33
CA LYS A 243 -21.40 20.14 8.41
C LYS A 243 -22.49 21.01 7.81
N GLU A 244 -23.14 21.83 8.61
CA GLU A 244 -24.25 22.67 8.18
C GLU A 244 -23.87 23.68 7.10
N LYS A 245 -22.58 23.94 6.94
CA LYS A 245 -22.05 24.88 5.96
C LYS A 245 -21.65 24.23 4.61
N ILE A 246 -21.76 22.90 4.51
CA ILE A 246 -21.32 22.13 3.36
C ILE A 246 -22.48 21.33 2.79
N SER A 247 -22.77 21.52 1.52
CA SER A 247 -23.75 20.72 0.76
C SER A 247 -23.01 19.88 -0.29
N ILE A 248 -23.08 18.54 -0.16
CA ILE A 248 -22.53 17.66 -1.18
C ILE A 248 -23.50 17.60 -2.35
N VAL A 249 -22.97 17.78 -3.56
CA VAL A 249 -23.70 17.64 -4.82
C VAL A 249 -23.01 16.61 -5.70
N TYR A 250 -23.78 15.89 -6.51
CA TYR A 250 -23.26 14.80 -7.33
C TYR A 250 -22.95 15.24 -8.79
N SER A 251 -23.37 16.46 -9.16
CA SER A 251 -23.03 17.07 -10.43
C SER A 251 -22.00 18.17 -10.25
N VAL A 252 -20.96 18.15 -11.08
CA VAL A 252 -19.93 19.19 -11.14
C VAL A 252 -20.53 20.55 -11.49
N ASP A 253 -21.54 20.57 -12.36
CA ASP A 253 -22.20 21.83 -12.81
C ASP A 253 -22.90 22.59 -11.68
N GLN A 254 -23.28 21.90 -10.62
CA GLN A 254 -23.96 22.49 -9.45
C GLN A 254 -22.99 22.88 -8.32
N ALA A 255 -21.70 22.51 -8.46
CA ALA A 255 -20.73 22.70 -7.40
C ALA A 255 -20.06 24.07 -7.44
N ASP A 256 -19.79 24.65 -6.29
CA ASP A 256 -18.91 25.82 -6.13
C ASP A 256 -17.44 25.37 -6.08
N TYR A 257 -17.20 24.18 -5.52
CA TYR A 257 -15.89 23.55 -5.44
C TYR A 257 -15.94 22.10 -5.91
N VAL A 258 -14.88 21.67 -6.60
CA VAL A 258 -14.69 20.28 -7.02
C VAL A 258 -13.41 19.75 -6.40
N ILE A 259 -13.47 18.54 -5.85
CA ILE A 259 -12.35 17.86 -5.19
C ILE A 259 -11.88 16.70 -6.05
N ASN A 260 -10.56 16.54 -6.18
CA ASN A 260 -9.94 15.43 -6.88
C ASN A 260 -8.77 14.86 -6.05
N ASN A 261 -8.92 13.65 -5.51
CA ASN A 261 -7.84 12.92 -4.85
C ASN A 261 -7.15 11.90 -5.79
N TYR A 262 -7.32 12.07 -7.09
CA TYR A 262 -6.72 11.27 -8.16
C TYR A 262 -7.10 9.78 -8.20
N MET A 263 -8.05 9.36 -7.37
CA MET A 263 -8.60 8.02 -7.39
C MET A 263 -9.75 7.97 -8.41
N LYS A 264 -9.47 7.50 -9.63
CA LYS A 264 -10.46 7.50 -10.72
C LYS A 264 -11.52 6.41 -10.55
N LYS A 265 -12.77 6.78 -10.76
CA LYS A 265 -13.87 5.86 -11.02
C LYS A 265 -13.87 5.52 -12.52
N TRP A 266 -14.13 4.26 -12.87
CA TRP A 266 -14.11 3.81 -14.26
C TRP A 266 -15.09 4.55 -15.19
N SER A 267 -16.13 5.19 -14.62
CA SER A 267 -17.16 5.94 -15.34
C SER A 267 -16.87 7.45 -15.48
N TYR A 268 -15.78 7.96 -14.92
CA TYR A 268 -15.45 9.41 -14.96
C TYR A 268 -14.27 9.69 -15.90
N THR A 269 -14.41 9.32 -17.17
CA THR A 269 -13.43 9.73 -18.20
C THR A 269 -13.60 11.19 -18.62
N ASP A 270 -14.80 11.76 -18.49
CA ASP A 270 -15.17 13.00 -19.16
C ASP A 270 -15.18 14.25 -18.26
N GLY A 271 -15.10 14.08 -16.92
CA GLY A 271 -15.22 15.22 -16.01
C GLY A 271 -13.98 16.13 -15.91
N GLN A 272 -12.80 15.67 -16.30
CA GLN A 272 -11.58 16.48 -16.19
C GLN A 272 -11.43 17.49 -17.35
N GLU A 273 -11.89 17.16 -18.54
CA GLU A 273 -11.79 18.06 -19.71
C GLU A 273 -12.66 19.30 -19.54
N ASN A 274 -13.83 19.18 -18.92
CA ASN A 274 -14.74 20.30 -18.67
C ASN A 274 -14.34 21.17 -17.48
N LEU A 275 -13.57 20.64 -16.48
CA LEU A 275 -13.13 21.42 -15.32
C LEU A 275 -12.28 22.63 -15.71
N ALA A 276 -11.44 22.52 -16.74
CA ALA A 276 -10.52 23.58 -17.14
C ALA A 276 -11.25 24.86 -17.61
N ASN A 277 -12.46 24.75 -18.14
CA ASN A 277 -13.24 25.87 -18.65
C ASN A 277 -13.88 26.68 -17.50
N ASP A 278 -14.52 26.03 -16.54
CA ASP A 278 -15.36 26.66 -15.52
C ASP A 278 -14.71 26.77 -14.14
N PHE A 279 -13.61 26.03 -13.94
CA PHE A 279 -12.94 25.94 -12.63
C PHE A 279 -11.45 26.28 -12.73
N LYS A 280 -10.91 26.80 -11.63
CA LYS A 280 -9.46 27.02 -11.45
C LYS A 280 -8.97 26.32 -10.20
N VAL A 281 -7.70 25.93 -10.19
CA VAL A 281 -7.06 25.36 -9.00
C VAL A 281 -6.98 26.43 -7.91
N VAL A 282 -7.58 26.15 -6.75
CA VAL A 282 -7.57 27.01 -5.57
C VAL A 282 -6.57 26.52 -4.54
N TYR A 283 -6.44 25.19 -4.40
CA TYR A 283 -5.57 24.60 -3.39
C TYR A 283 -5.10 23.20 -3.79
N ASN A 284 -3.84 22.90 -3.53
CA ASN A 284 -3.27 21.56 -3.60
C ASN A 284 -2.84 21.11 -2.22
N LEU A 285 -3.29 19.94 -1.78
CA LEU A 285 -2.77 19.28 -0.60
C LEU A 285 -1.54 18.45 -1.02
N ILE A 286 -0.38 18.92 -0.57
CA ILE A 286 0.91 18.31 -0.91
C ILE A 286 1.50 17.69 0.34
N ILE A 287 1.79 16.38 0.30
CA ILE A 287 2.45 15.64 1.35
C ILE A 287 3.70 15.00 0.76
N ASP A 288 4.83 15.29 1.38
CA ASP A 288 6.13 14.75 0.99
C ASP A 288 6.39 14.86 -0.54
N GLU A 289 6.12 16.06 -1.08
CA GLU A 289 6.22 16.43 -2.50
C GLU A 289 5.18 15.82 -3.45
N ASN A 290 4.29 14.95 -2.96
CA ASN A 290 3.21 14.39 -3.75
C ASN A 290 1.92 15.19 -3.58
N ILE A 291 1.24 15.50 -4.68
CA ILE A 291 -0.10 16.07 -4.66
C ILE A 291 -1.07 14.93 -4.40
N ILE A 292 -1.72 14.93 -3.23
CA ILE A 292 -2.68 13.87 -2.86
C ILE A 292 -4.14 14.29 -3.04
N ASN A 293 -4.39 15.59 -3.12
CA ASN A 293 -5.72 16.10 -3.40
C ASN A 293 -5.65 17.53 -3.95
N THR A 294 -6.53 17.85 -4.89
CA THR A 294 -6.65 19.20 -5.50
C THR A 294 -8.07 19.70 -5.34
N VAL A 295 -8.19 20.98 -4.98
CA VAL A 295 -9.45 21.73 -4.93
C VAL A 295 -9.51 22.65 -6.12
N TYR A 296 -10.58 22.56 -6.86
CA TYR A 296 -10.93 23.46 -7.93
C TYR A 296 -12.11 24.33 -7.47
N GLY A 297 -11.99 25.64 -7.58
CA GLY A 297 -13.07 26.60 -7.33
C GLY A 297 -13.64 27.11 -8.62
N ARG A 298 -14.95 27.37 -8.66
CA ARG A 298 -15.62 27.96 -9.82
C ARG A 298 -15.03 29.35 -10.10
N LYS A 299 -14.85 29.68 -11.37
CA LYS A 299 -14.29 30.97 -11.81
C LYS A 299 -15.24 32.13 -11.58
#